data_b7df85aa3596c522584b29c6f3a98a23
#
_entry.id   b7df85aa3596c522584b29c6f3a98a23
#
_cell.length_a   1.000
_cell.length_b   1.000
_cell.length_c   1.000
_cell.angle_alpha   90.00
_cell.angle_beta   90.00
_cell.angle_gamma   90.00
#
_symmetry.space_group_name_H-M   'P 1'
#
loop_
_entity.id
_entity.type
_entity.pdbx_description
1 polymer ?
#
loop_
_entity_poly.entity_id
_entity_poly.type
_entity_poly.pdbx_seq_one_letter_code
_entity_poly.pdbx_strand_id
1 'polypeptide(L)'
;MNRFFKPLALAAAAVAMLAGASAAMAAGTPSGTSISNTATVNFAVGGVTQTPVVATSPGFLVDTKVSMTVVPAGGAGSVVNVISGAVKQVIPYEVTNTGNLVNDFLLATANLASGTTFGSPTSYTDNFEASSCGVFVDSNGNNSYDAADTAVYIDELAPDASRRVFVACDIPASRVNADFSAVNLTATAASGGAANSQGAALAATTGAKALNTVAVVLADVAGSDDLANDGKVSARSGFLVQTAALTVTKAVGAYCDPVTPNINPKLVPGAYARYTITLANSATASTSATLRAVADTPV
;
A
#
# COMPACT_ATOMS: atom_id res chain seq x y z
N MET A 1 -76.32 -24.60 -19.72
CA MET A 1 -75.33 -25.21 -18.75
C MET A 1 -73.98 -25.22 -19.38
N ASN A 2 -73.00 -24.97 -18.62
CA ASN A 2 -71.54 -24.88 -18.85
C ASN A 2 -71.00 -23.52 -19.21
N ARG A 3 -70.62 -22.80 -18.17
CA ARG A 3 -69.75 -21.62 -18.18
C ARG A 3 -68.28 -22.10 -18.16
N PHE A 4 -67.55 -21.86 -19.23
CA PHE A 4 -66.09 -22.02 -19.16
C PHE A 4 -65.45 -20.69 -18.81
N PHE A 5 -64.86 -20.69 -17.64
CA PHE A 5 -63.92 -19.66 -17.16
C PHE A 5 -62.67 -19.70 -18.03
N LYS A 6 -62.23 -18.57 -18.54
CA LYS A 6 -60.87 -18.39 -19.06
C LYS A 6 -60.04 -17.68 -17.96
N PRO A 7 -59.04 -18.31 -17.40
CA PRO A 7 -58.10 -17.58 -16.55
C PRO A 7 -57.02 -16.90 -17.40
N LEU A 8 -56.87 -15.63 -17.22
CA LEU A 8 -55.69 -14.90 -16.84
C LEU A 8 -54.37 -15.28 -17.52
N ALA A 9 -53.97 -14.51 -18.53
CA ALA A 9 -52.61 -14.40 -19.02
C ALA A 9 -52.09 -12.98 -18.69
N LEU A 10 -51.76 -12.72 -17.44
CA LEU A 10 -51.19 -11.46 -17.00
C LEU A 10 -50.16 -11.74 -15.92
N ALA A 11 -49.04 -12.37 -16.24
CA ALA A 11 -47.88 -12.52 -15.39
C ALA A 11 -46.63 -12.99 -16.15
N ALA A 12 -46.24 -12.32 -17.20
CA ALA A 12 -45.01 -12.68 -17.93
C ALA A 12 -44.24 -11.50 -18.53
N ALA A 13 -44.41 -10.29 -18.01
CA ALA A 13 -43.70 -9.12 -18.54
C ALA A 13 -42.79 -8.40 -17.53
N ALA A 14 -42.49 -8.97 -16.36
CA ALA A 14 -41.69 -8.29 -15.31
C ALA A 14 -40.34 -8.95 -15.00
N VAL A 15 -39.85 -9.89 -15.79
CA VAL A 15 -38.58 -10.62 -15.46
C VAL A 15 -37.49 -10.44 -16.52
N ALA A 16 -37.64 -9.63 -17.52
CA ALA A 16 -36.66 -9.52 -18.62
C ALA A 16 -35.77 -8.27 -18.58
N MET A 17 -35.61 -7.58 -17.45
CA MET A 17 -34.70 -6.41 -17.32
C MET A 17 -33.57 -6.57 -16.28
N LEU A 18 -33.18 -7.78 -15.95
CA LEU A 18 -32.07 -8.00 -15.03
C LEU A 18 -30.85 -8.70 -15.66
N ALA A 19 -30.71 -8.68 -16.97
CA ALA A 19 -29.58 -9.32 -17.65
C ALA A 19 -28.67 -8.29 -18.34
N GLY A 20 -28.20 -7.30 -17.60
CA GLY A 20 -27.29 -6.27 -18.10
C GLY A 20 -26.54 -5.52 -16.99
N ALA A 21 -26.55 -6.03 -15.76
CA ALA A 21 -25.67 -5.52 -14.74
C ALA A 21 -24.27 -6.11 -14.98
N SER A 22 -23.47 -5.48 -15.86
CA SER A 22 -22.03 -5.48 -15.66
C SER A 22 -21.80 -5.14 -14.20
N ALA A 23 -20.93 -5.89 -13.53
CA ALA A 23 -20.53 -5.60 -12.15
C ALA A 23 -20.16 -4.11 -12.07
N ALA A 24 -21.12 -3.27 -11.68
CA ALA A 24 -20.83 -1.92 -11.24
C ALA A 24 -20.07 -2.10 -9.93
N MET A 25 -18.76 -2.00 -9.99
CA MET A 25 -17.94 -1.80 -8.82
C MET A 25 -18.53 -0.62 -8.07
N ALA A 26 -18.59 -0.71 -6.75
CA ALA A 26 -19.47 0.14 -5.94
C ALA A 26 -18.96 1.57 -5.71
N ALA A 27 -18.48 2.27 -6.74
CA ALA A 27 -18.13 3.70 -6.66
C ALA A 27 -19.33 4.57 -6.21
N GLY A 28 -20.52 3.99 -6.20
CA GLY A 28 -21.76 4.70 -5.91
C GLY A 28 -22.14 5.65 -7.06
N THR A 29 -23.09 6.51 -6.79
CA THR A 29 -23.52 7.53 -7.76
C THR A 29 -22.45 8.62 -7.87
N PRO A 30 -21.98 8.96 -9.08
CA PRO A 30 -20.97 10.00 -9.25
C PRO A 30 -21.40 11.34 -8.68
N SER A 31 -20.42 12.07 -8.14
CA SER A 31 -20.59 13.44 -7.66
C SER A 31 -21.20 14.33 -8.74
N GLY A 32 -22.09 15.25 -8.37
CA GLY A 32 -22.78 16.16 -9.28
C GLY A 32 -23.94 15.55 -10.07
N THR A 33 -24.22 14.24 -9.93
CA THR A 33 -25.38 13.62 -10.56
C THR A 33 -26.67 14.21 -10.02
N SER A 34 -27.58 14.63 -10.91
CA SER A 34 -28.92 15.14 -10.50
C SER A 34 -29.88 13.97 -10.27
N ILE A 35 -30.49 13.97 -9.10
CA ILE A 35 -31.53 12.99 -8.72
C ILE A 35 -32.86 13.72 -8.56
N SER A 36 -33.89 13.24 -9.27
CA SER A 36 -35.27 13.71 -9.13
C SER A 36 -36.22 12.52 -9.03
N ASN A 37 -37.39 12.73 -8.44
CA ASN A 37 -38.42 11.69 -8.32
C ASN A 37 -39.76 12.23 -8.81
N THR A 38 -40.50 11.42 -9.55
CA THR A 38 -41.81 11.74 -10.08
C THR A 38 -42.83 10.72 -9.57
N ALA A 39 -43.90 11.21 -8.94
CA ALA A 39 -45.04 10.41 -8.54
C ALA A 39 -46.20 10.63 -9.50
N THR A 40 -46.84 9.54 -9.97
CA THR A 40 -48.00 9.58 -10.83
C THR A 40 -49.15 8.89 -10.13
N VAL A 41 -50.30 9.56 -10.07
CA VAL A 41 -51.53 9.02 -9.50
C VAL A 41 -52.54 8.81 -10.65
N ASN A 42 -52.92 7.55 -10.88
CA ASN A 42 -54.00 7.18 -11.79
C ASN A 42 -55.29 7.00 -10.97
N PHE A 43 -56.39 7.58 -11.42
CA PHE A 43 -57.65 7.50 -10.71
C PHE A 43 -58.87 7.49 -11.66
N ALA A 44 -59.99 7.08 -11.14
CA ALA A 44 -61.27 7.09 -11.90
C ALA A 44 -62.35 7.76 -11.04
N VAL A 45 -63.27 8.45 -11.70
CA VAL A 45 -64.45 9.05 -11.09
C VAL A 45 -65.69 8.45 -11.72
N GLY A 46 -66.57 7.87 -10.90
CA GLY A 46 -67.78 7.20 -11.40
C GLY A 46 -67.52 6.04 -12.38
N GLY A 47 -66.36 5.37 -12.28
CA GLY A 47 -65.91 4.33 -13.17
C GLY A 47 -65.23 4.81 -14.48
N VAL A 48 -65.13 6.11 -14.70
CA VAL A 48 -64.46 6.73 -15.85
C VAL A 48 -63.04 7.11 -15.48
N THR A 49 -62.06 6.56 -16.22
CA THR A 49 -60.63 6.87 -16.03
C THR A 49 -60.35 8.36 -16.25
N GLN A 50 -59.65 8.98 -15.37
CA GLN A 50 -59.26 10.40 -15.42
C GLN A 50 -57.80 10.53 -15.88
N THR A 51 -57.42 11.73 -16.31
CA THR A 51 -56.05 12.07 -16.64
C THR A 51 -55.17 11.89 -15.40
N PRO A 52 -54.04 11.19 -15.50
CA PRO A 52 -53.12 11.02 -14.38
C PRO A 52 -52.65 12.37 -13.81
N VAL A 53 -52.56 12.45 -12.49
CA VAL A 53 -51.92 13.58 -11.82
C VAL A 53 -50.47 13.24 -11.55
N VAL A 54 -49.56 14.09 -12.01
CA VAL A 54 -48.12 13.92 -11.88
C VAL A 54 -47.53 15.01 -11.00
N ALA A 55 -46.72 14.62 -10.05
CA ALA A 55 -45.94 15.52 -9.24
C ALA A 55 -44.44 15.10 -9.31
N THR A 56 -43.59 16.07 -9.61
CA THR A 56 -42.12 15.86 -9.63
C THR A 56 -41.49 16.61 -8.47
N SER A 57 -40.63 15.94 -7.67
CA SER A 57 -39.89 16.58 -6.61
C SER A 57 -38.85 17.55 -7.19
N PRO A 58 -38.46 18.60 -6.43
CA PRO A 58 -37.22 19.31 -6.73
C PRO A 58 -36.05 18.30 -6.80
N GLY A 59 -35.20 18.41 -7.82
CA GLY A 59 -33.98 17.61 -7.92
C GLY A 59 -32.93 18.05 -6.88
N PHE A 60 -32.00 17.16 -6.59
CA PHE A 60 -30.80 17.48 -5.82
C PHE A 60 -29.56 16.92 -6.54
N LEU A 61 -28.41 17.53 -6.26
CA LEU A 61 -27.12 17.03 -6.75
C LEU A 61 -26.48 16.11 -5.70
N VAL A 62 -25.91 15.02 -6.17
CA VAL A 62 -25.14 14.08 -5.34
C VAL A 62 -23.87 14.77 -4.87
N ASP A 63 -23.57 14.69 -3.58
CA ASP A 63 -22.37 15.28 -2.98
C ASP A 63 -21.10 14.48 -3.33
N THR A 64 -19.96 15.14 -3.26
CA THR A 64 -18.65 14.50 -3.36
C THR A 64 -18.34 13.78 -2.05
N LYS A 65 -18.26 12.44 -2.11
CA LYS A 65 -17.70 11.61 -1.06
C LYS A 65 -16.20 11.48 -1.29
N VAL A 66 -15.39 12.03 -0.42
CA VAL A 66 -13.93 11.85 -0.39
C VAL A 66 -13.60 10.71 0.55
N SER A 67 -13.01 9.66 0.02
CA SER A 67 -12.57 8.50 0.80
C SER A 67 -11.48 7.77 0.05
N MET A 68 -10.55 7.16 0.78
CA MET A 68 -9.43 6.41 0.20
C MET A 68 -8.95 5.34 1.17
N THR A 69 -8.10 4.43 0.66
CA THR A 69 -7.32 3.52 1.49
C THR A 69 -5.86 3.61 1.12
N VAL A 70 -4.99 3.46 2.10
CA VAL A 70 -3.53 3.34 1.94
C VAL A 70 -3.10 2.05 2.63
N VAL A 71 -2.51 1.14 1.88
CA VAL A 71 -2.10 -0.18 2.40
C VAL A 71 -0.71 -0.53 1.90
N PRO A 72 0.25 -0.92 2.77
CA PRO A 72 1.50 -1.50 2.31
C PRO A 72 1.23 -2.76 1.49
N ALA A 73 1.92 -2.97 0.39
CA ALA A 73 1.65 -4.09 -0.52
C ALA A 73 1.88 -5.48 0.09
N GLY A 74 2.68 -5.57 1.15
CA GLY A 74 2.84 -6.77 1.98
C GLY A 74 1.78 -6.95 3.08
N GLY A 75 0.75 -6.08 3.11
CA GLY A 75 -0.26 -6.01 4.16
C GLY A 75 0.09 -5.01 5.27
N ALA A 76 -0.87 -4.77 6.17
CA ALA A 76 -0.68 -3.88 7.29
C ALA A 76 0.51 -4.32 8.16
N GLY A 77 1.41 -3.39 8.50
CA GLY A 77 2.60 -3.69 9.28
C GLY A 77 3.72 -4.39 8.49
N SER A 78 3.76 -4.24 7.16
CA SER A 78 4.80 -4.80 6.31
C SER A 78 6.20 -4.31 6.69
N VAL A 79 7.14 -5.26 6.78
CA VAL A 79 8.54 -5.00 7.12
C VAL A 79 9.44 -5.49 5.98
N VAL A 80 10.35 -4.63 5.53
CA VAL A 80 11.34 -4.94 4.51
C VAL A 80 12.70 -5.17 5.17
N ASN A 81 13.30 -6.33 4.90
CA ASN A 81 14.65 -6.65 5.36
C ASN A 81 15.69 -5.90 4.53
N VAL A 82 16.57 -5.19 5.20
CA VAL A 82 17.61 -4.35 4.57
C VAL A 82 18.98 -4.62 5.18
N ILE A 83 20.03 -4.13 4.51
CA ILE A 83 21.39 -4.17 5.05
C ILE A 83 21.86 -2.76 5.39
N SER A 84 22.76 -2.66 6.38
CA SER A 84 23.39 -1.40 6.78
C SER A 84 24.11 -0.73 5.60
N GLY A 85 23.89 0.56 5.39
CA GLY A 85 24.46 1.33 4.29
C GLY A 85 23.81 1.11 2.92
N ALA A 86 22.70 0.37 2.83
CA ALA A 86 21.97 0.19 1.58
C ALA A 86 21.23 1.48 1.18
N VAL A 87 21.28 1.82 -0.09
CA VAL A 87 20.59 3.01 -0.64
C VAL A 87 19.34 2.59 -1.39
N LYS A 88 18.36 3.50 -1.47
CA LYS A 88 17.12 3.32 -2.24
C LYS A 88 16.39 2.01 -1.88
N GLN A 89 16.25 1.73 -0.59
CA GLN A 89 15.44 0.63 -0.10
C GLN A 89 13.97 0.99 -0.20
N VAL A 90 13.15 0.09 -0.73
CA VAL A 90 11.79 0.43 -1.20
C VAL A 90 10.74 -0.35 -0.44
N ILE A 91 9.72 0.34 0.04
CA ILE A 91 8.48 -0.25 0.55
C ILE A 91 7.35 0.14 -0.42
N PRO A 92 6.73 -0.83 -1.08
CA PRO A 92 5.59 -0.57 -1.95
C PRO A 92 4.29 -0.44 -1.15
N TYR A 93 3.45 0.52 -1.55
CA TYR A 93 2.10 0.73 -1.05
C TYR A 93 1.09 0.73 -2.19
N GLU A 94 -0.18 0.59 -1.83
CA GLU A 94 -1.30 0.78 -2.74
C GLU A 94 -2.24 1.83 -2.18
N VAL A 95 -2.56 2.83 -2.98
CA VAL A 95 -3.54 3.88 -2.69
C VAL A 95 -4.74 3.63 -3.57
N THR A 96 -5.93 3.51 -2.97
CA THR A 96 -7.20 3.27 -3.68
C THR A 96 -8.15 4.42 -3.41
N ASN A 97 -8.73 5.01 -4.45
CA ASN A 97 -9.81 5.97 -4.33
C ASN A 97 -11.14 5.24 -4.09
N THR A 98 -11.69 5.34 -2.88
CA THR A 98 -13.00 4.76 -2.52
C THR A 98 -14.11 5.81 -2.44
N GLY A 99 -13.85 7.00 -2.99
CA GLY A 99 -14.79 8.08 -3.15
C GLY A 99 -15.69 7.91 -4.39
N ASN A 100 -16.40 8.97 -4.77
CA ASN A 100 -17.28 9.00 -5.95
C ASN A 100 -16.91 10.07 -6.98
N LEU A 101 -15.69 10.59 -6.92
CA LEU A 101 -15.14 11.57 -7.84
C LEU A 101 -13.68 11.20 -8.17
N VAL A 102 -13.25 11.57 -9.37
CA VAL A 102 -11.81 11.54 -9.73
C VAL A 102 -11.07 12.54 -8.85
N ASN A 103 -10.00 12.08 -8.20
CA ASN A 103 -9.22 12.89 -7.27
C ASN A 103 -7.73 12.72 -7.52
N ASP A 104 -6.98 13.79 -7.24
CA ASP A 104 -5.55 13.70 -7.01
C ASP A 104 -5.28 13.25 -5.58
N PHE A 105 -4.09 12.65 -5.35
CA PHE A 105 -3.63 12.34 -4.00
C PHE A 105 -2.21 12.86 -3.80
N LEU A 106 -2.09 13.82 -2.89
CA LEU A 106 -0.80 14.33 -2.44
C LEU A 106 -0.17 13.28 -1.53
N LEU A 107 1.09 12.98 -1.73
CA LEU A 107 1.80 11.91 -1.04
C LEU A 107 2.92 12.49 -0.18
N ALA A 108 3.01 12.02 1.05
CA ALA A 108 4.08 12.36 1.96
C ALA A 108 4.54 11.13 2.75
N THR A 109 5.81 11.08 3.09
CA THR A 109 6.37 10.07 4.00
C THR A 109 7.11 10.74 5.14
N ALA A 110 7.09 10.12 6.29
CA ALA A 110 7.84 10.55 7.46
C ALA A 110 8.35 9.34 8.24
N ASN A 111 9.51 9.50 8.89
CA ASN A 111 9.94 8.58 9.93
C ASN A 111 9.03 8.73 11.15
N LEU A 112 8.78 7.64 11.86
CA LEU A 112 8.07 7.67 13.12
C LEU A 112 9.02 8.07 14.27
N ALA A 113 8.44 8.53 15.37
CA ALA A 113 9.24 8.90 16.54
C ALA A 113 9.95 7.68 17.12
N SER A 114 11.24 7.86 17.45
CA SER A 114 12.04 6.81 18.10
C SER A 114 11.35 6.27 19.37
N GLY A 115 11.38 4.97 19.56
CA GLY A 115 10.66 4.27 20.63
C GLY A 115 9.25 3.84 20.24
N THR A 116 8.73 4.22 19.06
CA THR A 116 7.44 3.73 18.57
C THR A 116 7.49 2.22 18.36
N THR A 117 6.51 1.51 18.93
CA THR A 117 6.35 0.07 18.70
C THR A 117 5.56 -0.19 17.42
N PHE A 118 5.97 -1.19 16.66
CA PHE A 118 5.43 -1.51 15.36
C PHE A 118 5.29 -3.02 15.15
N GLY A 119 4.26 -3.41 14.45
CA GLY A 119 4.05 -4.79 13.99
C GLY A 119 3.24 -5.67 14.93
N SER A 120 2.70 -6.76 14.36
CA SER A 120 1.99 -7.84 15.04
C SER A 120 2.01 -9.06 14.09
N PRO A 121 2.29 -10.29 14.55
CA PRO A 121 2.55 -10.70 15.93
C PRO A 121 3.98 -10.41 16.44
N THR A 122 4.93 -10.11 15.54
CA THR A 122 6.29 -9.72 15.92
C THR A 122 6.34 -8.21 16.12
N SER A 123 6.71 -7.78 17.32
CA SER A 123 6.85 -6.36 17.64
C SER A 123 8.30 -5.90 17.45
N TYR A 124 8.46 -4.77 16.78
CA TYR A 124 9.72 -4.06 16.62
C TYR A 124 9.63 -2.71 17.31
N THR A 125 10.76 -2.19 17.76
CA THR A 125 10.86 -0.84 18.33
C THR A 125 11.72 0.01 17.43
N ASP A 126 11.18 1.14 17.00
CA ASP A 126 11.89 2.13 16.19
C ASP A 126 13.10 2.66 16.99
N ASN A 127 14.30 2.53 16.44
CA ASN A 127 15.54 2.93 17.12
C ASN A 127 16.54 3.64 16.18
N PHE A 128 16.17 3.89 14.92
CA PHE A 128 16.94 4.75 14.03
C PHE A 128 16.06 5.36 12.95
N GLU A 129 16.51 6.48 12.38
CA GLU A 129 15.84 7.15 11.29
C GLU A 129 16.44 6.72 9.95
N ALA A 130 15.61 6.24 9.03
CA ALA A 130 15.97 6.10 7.62
C ALA A 130 16.20 7.50 7.02
N SER A 131 17.12 7.63 6.07
CA SER A 131 17.50 8.93 5.50
C SER A 131 17.08 9.04 4.03
N SER A 132 17.08 10.27 3.50
CA SER A 132 16.77 10.54 2.08
C SER A 132 15.46 9.90 1.61
N CYS A 133 14.46 9.81 2.48
CA CYS A 133 13.16 9.23 2.13
C CYS A 133 12.43 10.09 1.12
N GLY A 134 11.89 9.46 0.10
CA GLY A 134 11.02 10.07 -0.90
C GLY A 134 9.86 9.16 -1.27
N VAL A 135 8.81 9.76 -1.83
CA VAL A 135 7.64 9.04 -2.33
C VAL A 135 7.61 9.15 -3.86
N PHE A 136 7.34 8.03 -4.52
CA PHE A 136 7.32 7.93 -5.97
C PHE A 136 6.11 7.09 -6.41
N VAL A 137 5.43 7.54 -7.46
CA VAL A 137 4.31 6.81 -8.05
C VAL A 137 4.83 5.87 -9.12
N ASP A 138 4.35 4.64 -9.14
CA ASP A 138 4.59 3.70 -10.26
C ASP A 138 3.98 4.28 -11.54
N SER A 139 4.80 5.03 -12.28
CA SER A 139 4.36 5.78 -13.45
C SER A 139 4.18 4.91 -14.68
N ASN A 140 4.90 3.80 -14.76
CA ASN A 140 4.88 2.86 -15.90
C ASN A 140 4.04 1.60 -15.66
N GLY A 141 3.53 1.40 -14.43
CA GLY A 141 2.64 0.30 -14.06
C GLY A 141 3.32 -1.08 -14.00
N ASN A 142 4.65 -1.11 -13.82
CA ASN A 142 5.42 -2.36 -13.80
C ASN A 142 5.52 -3.00 -12.40
N ASN A 143 4.98 -2.35 -11.37
CA ASN A 143 5.01 -2.75 -9.95
C ASN A 143 6.40 -2.84 -9.31
N SER A 144 7.40 -2.23 -9.93
CA SER A 144 8.79 -2.18 -9.46
C SER A 144 9.29 -0.75 -9.49
N TYR A 145 9.96 -0.29 -8.42
CA TYR A 145 10.55 1.03 -8.39
C TYR A 145 11.74 1.11 -9.35
N ASP A 146 11.71 2.06 -10.28
CA ASP A 146 12.77 2.31 -11.23
C ASP A 146 12.94 3.81 -11.59
N ALA A 147 13.80 4.11 -12.56
CA ALA A 147 14.11 5.48 -12.94
C ALA A 147 12.96 6.21 -13.67
N ALA A 148 11.92 5.50 -14.11
CA ALA A 148 10.74 6.11 -14.73
C ALA A 148 9.75 6.64 -13.69
N ASP A 149 9.87 6.20 -12.44
CA ASP A 149 8.99 6.58 -11.35
C ASP A 149 9.41 7.93 -10.76
N THR A 150 9.02 8.98 -11.42
CA THR A 150 9.41 10.36 -11.05
C THR A 150 8.27 11.19 -10.45
N ALA A 151 7.01 10.74 -10.62
CA ALA A 151 5.85 11.46 -10.10
C ALA A 151 5.78 11.31 -8.57
N VAL A 152 5.47 12.41 -7.87
CA VAL A 152 5.43 12.51 -6.41
C VAL A 152 4.02 12.70 -5.85
N TYR A 153 3.02 12.68 -6.70
CA TYR A 153 1.59 12.67 -6.37
C TYR A 153 0.85 11.77 -7.38
N ILE A 154 -0.30 11.28 -7.01
CA ILE A 154 -1.18 10.53 -7.92
C ILE A 154 -2.07 11.52 -8.63
N ASP A 155 -2.02 11.53 -9.96
CA ASP A 155 -2.77 12.38 -10.87
C ASP A 155 -4.06 11.67 -11.28
N GLU A 156 -5.21 12.28 -11.05
CA GLU A 156 -6.56 11.90 -11.52
C GLU A 156 -6.91 10.42 -11.34
N LEU A 157 -6.85 9.91 -10.10
CA LEU A 157 -7.27 8.55 -9.79
C LEU A 157 -8.79 8.44 -9.80
N ALA A 158 -9.31 7.61 -10.70
CA ALA A 158 -10.76 7.37 -10.80
C ALA A 158 -11.32 6.64 -9.56
N PRO A 159 -12.63 6.79 -9.27
CA PRO A 159 -13.29 5.97 -8.26
C PRO A 159 -13.03 4.47 -8.46
N ASP A 160 -12.82 3.74 -7.37
CA ASP A 160 -12.47 2.32 -7.27
C ASP A 160 -11.15 1.93 -7.96
N ALA A 161 -10.40 2.88 -8.51
CA ALA A 161 -9.07 2.63 -9.05
C ALA A 161 -8.01 2.66 -7.95
N SER A 162 -6.95 1.88 -8.15
CA SER A 162 -5.78 1.83 -7.29
C SER A 162 -4.52 2.27 -8.04
N ARG A 163 -3.55 2.82 -7.31
CA ARG A 163 -2.23 3.16 -7.83
C ARG A 163 -1.15 2.70 -6.88
N ARG A 164 -0.13 2.04 -7.44
CA ARG A 164 1.08 1.66 -6.71
C ARG A 164 1.92 2.89 -6.41
N VAL A 165 2.48 2.93 -5.20
CA VAL A 165 3.34 4.01 -4.70
C VAL A 165 4.53 3.38 -3.97
N PHE A 166 5.69 3.99 -4.07
CA PHE A 166 6.92 3.52 -3.44
C PHE A 166 7.42 4.55 -2.44
N VAL A 167 7.66 4.14 -1.20
CA VAL A 167 8.49 4.88 -0.26
C VAL A 167 9.90 4.34 -0.40
N ALA A 168 10.83 5.17 -0.85
CA ALA A 168 12.23 4.81 -1.05
C ALA A 168 13.12 5.60 -0.09
N CYS A 169 13.91 4.89 0.73
CA CYS A 169 14.80 5.46 1.73
C CYS A 169 16.21 4.89 1.64
N ASP A 170 17.18 5.62 2.16
CA ASP A 170 18.53 5.15 2.39
C ASP A 170 18.69 4.68 3.84
N ILE A 171 19.39 3.58 4.04
CA ILE A 171 19.69 3.04 5.37
C ILE A 171 21.06 3.55 5.78
N PRO A 172 21.19 4.30 6.89
CA PRO A 172 22.48 4.79 7.35
C PRO A 172 23.49 3.65 7.56
N ALA A 173 24.78 3.94 7.31
CA ALA A 173 25.85 3.01 7.60
C ALA A 173 25.98 2.78 9.13
N SER A 174 26.62 1.69 9.52
CA SER A 174 26.87 1.32 10.92
C SER A 174 25.61 0.94 11.72
N ARG A 175 24.52 0.56 11.04
CA ARG A 175 23.38 -0.09 11.70
C ARG A 175 23.73 -1.53 12.03
N VAL A 176 23.19 -2.02 13.16
CA VAL A 176 23.43 -3.38 13.62
C VAL A 176 22.23 -4.29 13.37
N ASN A 177 22.43 -5.59 13.56
CA ASN A 177 21.38 -6.56 13.39
C ASN A 177 20.19 -6.27 14.31
N ALA A 178 18.97 -6.36 13.76
CA ALA A 178 17.70 -6.05 14.42
C ALA A 178 17.43 -4.57 14.70
N ASP A 179 18.29 -3.64 14.26
CA ASP A 179 17.90 -2.22 14.20
C ASP A 179 16.67 -2.07 13.30
N PHE A 180 15.72 -1.24 13.72
CA PHE A 180 14.46 -1.05 13.05
C PHE A 180 14.11 0.43 12.87
N SER A 181 13.71 0.81 11.65
CA SER A 181 13.18 2.13 11.34
C SER A 181 11.76 2.02 10.83
N ALA A 182 10.84 2.69 11.49
CA ALA A 182 9.45 2.77 11.06
C ALA A 182 9.21 4.05 10.23
N VAL A 183 8.50 3.89 9.12
CA VAL A 183 8.08 4.99 8.26
C VAL A 183 6.59 4.91 8.00
N ASN A 184 5.96 6.03 7.70
CA ASN A 184 4.60 6.06 7.18
C ASN A 184 4.54 6.60 5.75
N LEU A 185 3.46 6.25 5.06
CA LEU A 185 2.97 6.95 3.88
C LEU A 185 1.64 7.58 4.24
N THR A 186 1.47 8.87 3.98
CA THR A 186 0.20 9.59 4.08
C THR A 186 -0.23 10.03 2.70
N ALA A 187 -1.46 9.69 2.31
CA ALA A 187 -2.13 10.23 1.13
C ALA A 187 -3.17 11.26 1.58
N THR A 188 -3.18 12.42 0.95
CA THR A 188 -4.15 13.50 1.17
C THR A 188 -4.95 13.71 -0.10
N ALA A 189 -6.28 13.61 -0.03
CA ALA A 189 -7.14 13.86 -1.18
C ALA A 189 -7.07 15.32 -1.63
N ALA A 190 -6.93 15.50 -2.93
CA ALA A 190 -6.92 16.81 -3.58
C ALA A 190 -7.89 16.83 -4.76
N SER A 191 -8.24 18.04 -5.22
CA SER A 191 -9.12 18.19 -6.38
C SER A 191 -8.41 17.67 -7.62
N GLY A 192 -9.02 16.73 -8.35
CA GLY A 192 -8.64 16.40 -9.71
C GLY A 192 -9.09 17.49 -10.68
N GLY A 193 -8.88 17.28 -11.96
CA GLY A 193 -9.50 18.13 -12.98
C GLY A 193 -8.64 18.47 -14.20
N ALA A 194 -7.33 18.29 -14.16
CA ALA A 194 -6.50 18.46 -15.33
C ALA A 194 -5.26 17.55 -15.26
N ALA A 195 -5.09 16.71 -16.25
CA ALA A 195 -3.94 15.82 -16.33
C ALA A 195 -2.60 16.57 -16.18
N ASN A 196 -1.72 16.02 -15.34
CA ASN A 196 -0.43 16.61 -14.98
C ASN A 196 -0.53 17.95 -14.22
N SER A 197 -1.64 18.21 -13.56
CA SER A 197 -1.85 19.41 -12.76
C SER A 197 -2.29 19.02 -11.34
N GLN A 198 -1.38 19.13 -10.39
CA GLN A 198 -1.66 18.83 -9.00
C GLN A 198 -2.70 19.76 -8.42
N GLY A 199 -3.81 19.19 -7.92
CA GLY A 199 -4.88 19.93 -7.28
C GLY A 199 -4.57 20.38 -5.86
N ALA A 200 -5.42 21.25 -5.31
CA ALA A 200 -5.36 21.64 -3.91
C ALA A 200 -6.04 20.60 -3.03
N ALA A 201 -5.53 20.42 -1.80
CA ALA A 201 -6.17 19.52 -0.82
C ALA A 201 -7.64 19.87 -0.61
N LEU A 202 -8.48 18.85 -0.55
CA LEU A 202 -9.92 19.02 -0.36
C LEU A 202 -10.25 19.33 1.11
N ALA A 203 -11.23 20.20 1.28
CA ALA A 203 -11.76 20.51 2.59
C ALA A 203 -13.28 20.25 2.62
N ALA A 204 -13.79 19.82 3.78
CA ALA A 204 -15.21 19.59 3.95
C ALA A 204 -16.01 20.88 3.74
N THR A 205 -17.13 20.78 3.03
CA THR A 205 -18.10 21.87 2.93
C THR A 205 -18.84 22.03 4.25
N THR A 206 -18.83 23.22 4.80
CA THR A 206 -19.53 23.55 6.05
C THR A 206 -20.95 24.03 5.79
N GLY A 207 -21.86 23.80 6.74
CA GLY A 207 -23.24 24.27 6.68
C GLY A 207 -24.24 23.25 6.14
N ALA A 208 -25.51 23.67 6.06
CA ALA A 208 -26.58 22.79 5.61
C ALA A 208 -26.54 22.59 4.09
N LYS A 209 -26.91 21.38 3.62
CA LYS A 209 -27.00 21.03 2.21
C LYS A 209 -27.98 21.93 1.47
N ALA A 210 -27.53 22.56 0.39
CA ALA A 210 -28.39 23.20 -0.60
C ALA A 210 -28.61 22.26 -1.79
N LEU A 211 -29.86 22.10 -2.27
CA LEU A 211 -30.23 21.08 -3.23
C LEU A 211 -29.47 21.17 -4.57
N ASN A 212 -29.16 22.39 -5.01
CA ASN A 212 -28.54 22.67 -6.31
C ASN A 212 -27.03 22.87 -6.23
N THR A 213 -26.38 22.44 -5.13
CA THR A 213 -24.92 22.53 -4.93
C THR A 213 -24.36 21.15 -4.68
N VAL A 214 -23.07 20.97 -4.97
CA VAL A 214 -22.30 19.80 -4.59
C VAL A 214 -21.49 20.17 -3.34
N ALA A 215 -21.69 19.47 -2.25
CA ALA A 215 -20.87 19.60 -1.05
C ALA A 215 -19.74 18.56 -1.06
N VAL A 216 -18.62 18.88 -0.44
CA VAL A 216 -17.53 17.95 -0.19
C VAL A 216 -17.70 17.34 1.20
N VAL A 217 -17.79 16.02 1.26
CA VAL A 217 -17.91 15.23 2.48
C VAL A 217 -16.67 14.36 2.62
N LEU A 218 -15.85 14.65 3.62
CA LEU A 218 -14.72 13.82 3.98
C LEU A 218 -15.26 12.59 4.73
N ALA A 219 -15.08 11.41 4.15
CA ALA A 219 -15.63 10.14 4.64
C ALA A 219 -14.55 9.07 4.76
N ASP A 220 -13.30 9.50 4.84
CA ASP A 220 -12.13 8.68 5.11
C ASP A 220 -12.18 8.15 6.54
N VAL A 221 -11.64 6.95 6.74
CA VAL A 221 -11.42 6.38 8.06
C VAL A 221 -10.04 6.80 8.56
N ALA A 222 -9.84 6.85 9.88
CA ALA A 222 -8.53 7.09 10.44
C ALA A 222 -7.53 6.03 9.97
N GLY A 223 -6.38 6.47 9.49
CA GLY A 223 -5.22 5.64 9.22
C GLY A 223 -4.39 5.41 10.49
N SER A 224 -3.11 5.18 10.31
CA SER A 224 -2.20 4.90 11.44
C SER A 224 -1.76 6.17 12.19
N ASP A 225 -1.69 7.31 11.50
CA ASP A 225 -1.11 8.57 11.97
C ASP A 225 -1.95 9.81 11.60
N ASP A 226 -3.23 9.62 11.32
CA ASP A 226 -4.20 10.67 10.97
C ASP A 226 -5.55 10.42 11.65
N LEU A 227 -6.51 11.31 11.44
CA LEU A 227 -7.86 11.25 12.01
C LEU A 227 -8.87 10.88 10.93
N ALA A 228 -10.00 10.31 11.34
CA ALA A 228 -11.12 10.12 10.43
C ALA A 228 -11.72 11.47 10.01
N ASN A 229 -12.18 11.54 8.76
CA ASN A 229 -12.85 12.69 8.15
C ASN A 229 -11.95 13.95 8.07
N ASP A 230 -10.66 13.76 7.87
CA ASP A 230 -9.70 14.86 7.68
C ASP A 230 -9.16 14.95 6.25
N GLY A 231 -9.62 14.06 5.35
CA GLY A 231 -9.20 13.97 3.96
C GLY A 231 -7.86 13.31 3.77
N LYS A 232 -7.37 12.58 4.78
CA LYS A 232 -6.09 11.87 4.76
C LYS A 232 -6.26 10.44 5.20
N VAL A 233 -5.36 9.60 4.74
CA VAL A 233 -5.17 8.24 5.28
C VAL A 233 -3.70 7.91 5.26
N SER A 234 -3.20 7.38 6.37
CA SER A 234 -1.82 6.94 6.51
C SER A 234 -1.72 5.46 6.82
N ALA A 235 -0.59 4.87 6.42
CA ALA A 235 -0.24 3.51 6.80
C ALA A 235 1.24 3.41 7.13
N ARG A 236 1.54 2.61 8.15
CA ARG A 236 2.90 2.38 8.65
C ARG A 236 3.52 1.15 8.02
N SER A 237 4.84 1.19 7.85
CA SER A 237 5.71 0.08 7.48
C SER A 237 7.10 0.33 8.04
N GLY A 238 8.06 -0.58 7.79
CA GLY A 238 9.40 -0.37 8.35
C GLY A 238 10.50 -1.15 7.66
N PHE A 239 11.72 -0.76 7.98
CA PHE A 239 12.96 -1.39 7.55
C PHE A 239 13.62 -2.10 8.72
N LEU A 240 13.84 -3.42 8.58
CA LEU A 240 14.55 -4.24 9.56
C LEU A 240 15.96 -4.53 9.06
N VAL A 241 16.96 -4.08 9.81
CA VAL A 241 18.37 -4.31 9.45
C VAL A 241 18.77 -5.75 9.76
N GLN A 242 19.31 -6.42 8.75
CA GLN A 242 19.87 -7.75 8.85
C GLN A 242 21.36 -7.72 8.57
N THR A 243 22.13 -8.43 9.36
CA THR A 243 23.59 -8.51 9.21
C THR A 243 24.07 -9.94 9.22
N ALA A 244 25.16 -10.21 8.49
CA ALA A 244 25.93 -11.43 8.62
C ALA A 244 26.95 -11.30 9.78
N ALA A 245 27.15 -12.36 10.53
CA ALA A 245 28.11 -12.43 11.60
C ALA A 245 29.20 -13.44 11.26
N LEU A 246 30.25 -12.97 10.57
CA LEU A 246 31.33 -13.83 10.09
C LEU A 246 32.43 -13.99 11.15
N THR A 247 32.88 -15.21 11.33
CA THR A 247 34.09 -15.55 12.10
C THR A 247 35.11 -16.22 11.19
N VAL A 248 36.36 -15.88 11.37
CA VAL A 248 37.49 -16.48 10.68
C VAL A 248 38.46 -17.02 11.72
N THR A 249 38.78 -18.29 11.63
CA THR A 249 39.80 -18.91 12.45
C THR A 249 40.89 -19.52 11.58
N LYS A 250 42.15 -19.40 12.00
CA LYS A 250 43.26 -20.03 11.33
C LYS A 250 43.98 -20.94 12.34
N ALA A 251 44.13 -22.20 11.98
CA ALA A 251 44.86 -23.18 12.78
C ALA A 251 46.05 -23.71 11.96
N VAL A 252 47.07 -24.10 12.65
CA VAL A 252 48.26 -24.73 12.08
C VAL A 252 48.53 -26.07 12.77
N GLY A 253 48.93 -27.06 12.03
CA GLY A 253 49.35 -28.37 12.55
C GLY A 253 50.45 -28.98 11.71
N ALA A 254 51.31 -29.79 12.34
CA ALA A 254 52.28 -30.61 11.59
C ALA A 254 51.50 -31.64 10.74
N TYR A 255 51.83 -31.74 9.46
CA TYR A 255 51.19 -32.66 8.55
C TYR A 255 52.04 -33.90 8.25
N CYS A 256 53.35 -33.66 8.05
CA CYS A 256 54.30 -34.69 7.79
C CYS A 256 55.68 -34.16 8.19
N ASP A 257 56.55 -34.98 8.76
CA ASP A 257 57.93 -34.61 9.03
C ASP A 257 58.89 -35.69 8.45
N PRO A 258 60.15 -35.34 8.19
CA PRO A 258 61.10 -36.28 7.58
C PRO A 258 61.60 -37.38 8.54
N VAL A 259 61.28 -37.33 9.83
CA VAL A 259 61.75 -38.28 10.83
C VAL A 259 60.65 -39.27 11.20
N THR A 260 59.41 -38.77 11.41
CA THR A 260 58.23 -39.60 11.77
C THR A 260 57.04 -39.27 10.85
N PRO A 261 57.12 -39.62 9.57
CA PRO A 261 56.26 -39.04 8.52
C PRO A 261 54.76 -39.11 8.76
N ASN A 262 54.28 -40.13 9.43
CA ASN A 262 52.83 -40.37 9.59
C ASN A 262 52.39 -40.66 11.01
N ILE A 263 53.27 -40.55 11.99
CA ILE A 263 52.97 -40.84 13.40
C ILE A 263 53.46 -39.65 14.26
N ASN A 264 52.52 -38.86 14.75
CA ASN A 264 52.80 -37.68 15.60
C ASN A 264 53.84 -36.72 15.02
N PRO A 265 53.67 -36.23 13.76
CA PRO A 265 54.68 -35.41 13.08
C PRO A 265 55.02 -34.14 13.88
N LYS A 266 56.30 -33.71 13.80
CA LYS A 266 56.81 -32.53 14.49
C LYS A 266 57.17 -31.43 13.49
N LEU A 267 57.12 -30.18 13.87
CA LEU A 267 57.51 -29.04 13.04
C LEU A 267 59.04 -28.85 13.08
N VAL A 268 59.80 -29.83 12.58
CA VAL A 268 61.24 -29.75 12.42
C VAL A 268 61.61 -29.24 11.02
N PRO A 269 62.85 -28.78 10.78
CA PRO A 269 63.28 -28.38 9.45
C PRO A 269 63.02 -29.49 8.42
N GLY A 270 62.36 -29.12 7.33
CA GLY A 270 61.91 -30.08 6.28
C GLY A 270 60.52 -30.68 6.52
N ALA A 271 59.83 -30.35 7.62
CA ALA A 271 58.45 -30.76 7.85
C ALA A 271 57.46 -29.92 7.04
N TYR A 272 56.31 -30.52 6.72
CA TYR A 272 55.20 -29.82 6.12
C TYR A 272 54.16 -29.43 7.18
N ALA A 273 53.79 -28.14 7.21
CA ALA A 273 52.72 -27.61 8.04
C ALA A 273 51.44 -27.49 7.22
N ARG A 274 50.32 -27.89 7.82
CA ARG A 274 48.99 -27.65 7.24
C ARG A 274 48.32 -26.50 7.97
N TYR A 275 47.98 -25.46 7.22
CA TYR A 275 47.14 -24.39 7.68
C TYR A 275 45.68 -24.70 7.31
N THR A 276 44.79 -24.52 8.26
CA THR A 276 43.37 -24.66 8.04
C THR A 276 42.71 -23.30 8.37
N ILE A 277 42.02 -22.73 7.38
CA ILE A 277 41.20 -21.53 7.56
C ILE A 277 39.77 -21.98 7.60
N THR A 278 39.08 -21.65 8.70
CA THR A 278 37.65 -21.92 8.85
C THR A 278 36.90 -20.61 8.85
N LEU A 279 35.93 -20.48 7.95
CA LEU A 279 34.99 -19.37 7.90
C LEU A 279 33.63 -19.90 8.34
N ALA A 280 33.00 -19.19 9.23
CA ALA A 280 31.65 -19.49 9.67
C ALA A 280 30.82 -18.23 9.72
N ASN A 281 29.55 -18.33 9.30
CA ASN A 281 28.54 -17.34 9.60
C ASN A 281 27.78 -17.84 10.85
N SER A 282 27.65 -16.99 11.87
CA SER A 282 26.99 -17.39 13.10
C SER A 282 25.58 -17.90 12.86
N ALA A 283 25.15 -18.90 13.62
CA ALA A 283 23.78 -19.38 13.62
C ALA A 283 22.75 -18.29 14.05
N THR A 284 23.24 -17.23 14.72
CA THR A 284 22.43 -16.07 15.12
C THR A 284 22.44 -14.94 14.10
N ALA A 285 23.16 -15.10 12.97
CA ALA A 285 23.11 -14.13 11.88
C ALA A 285 21.75 -14.16 11.21
N SER A 286 21.20 -12.99 10.93
CA SER A 286 19.87 -12.88 10.28
C SER A 286 19.93 -12.99 8.77
N THR A 287 21.12 -12.92 8.16
CA THR A 287 21.30 -13.07 6.72
C THR A 287 22.58 -13.86 6.37
N SER A 288 22.62 -14.42 5.16
CA SER A 288 23.82 -15.08 4.62
C SER A 288 24.85 -14.07 4.12
N ALA A 289 26.11 -14.49 4.07
CA ALA A 289 27.18 -13.72 3.44
C ALA A 289 27.72 -14.47 2.21
N THR A 290 28.02 -13.74 1.15
CA THR A 290 28.69 -14.28 -0.02
C THR A 290 30.20 -14.08 0.13
N LEU A 291 30.95 -15.19 0.09
CA LEU A 291 32.40 -15.14 0.10
C LEU A 291 32.92 -14.61 -1.24
N ARG A 292 33.67 -13.49 -1.22
CA ARG A 292 34.25 -12.90 -2.43
C ARG A 292 35.71 -13.30 -2.65
N ALA A 293 36.50 -13.30 -1.58
CA ALA A 293 37.91 -13.73 -1.65
C ALA A 293 38.40 -14.17 -0.27
N VAL A 294 39.37 -15.09 -0.24
CA VAL A 294 40.17 -15.42 0.93
C VAL A 294 41.61 -15.14 0.54
N ALA A 295 42.30 -14.28 1.27
CA ALA A 295 43.74 -14.03 1.11
C ALA A 295 44.48 -14.53 2.35
N ASP A 296 45.53 -15.30 2.17
CA ASP A 296 46.45 -15.74 3.22
C ASP A 296 47.85 -15.21 2.88
N THR A 297 48.42 -14.44 3.78
CA THR A 297 49.75 -13.88 3.61
C THR A 297 50.70 -14.62 4.57
N PRO A 298 51.55 -15.54 4.06
CA PRO A 298 52.58 -16.14 4.91
C PRO A 298 53.60 -15.08 5.30
N VAL A 299 54.04 -15.13 6.55
CA VAL A 299 55.08 -14.27 7.11
C VAL A 299 56.40 -15.00 7.07
#